data_6c5f7a00e28eac1c4ba5ad7fcb60f02e
#
_entry.id   6c5f7a00e28eac1c4ba5ad7fcb60f02e
#
_cell.length_a   1.000
_cell.length_b   1.000
_cell.length_c   1.000
_cell.angle_alpha   90.00
_cell.angle_beta   90.00
_cell.angle_gamma   90.00
#
_symmetry.space_group_name_H-M   'P 1'
#
loop_
_entity.id
_entity.type
_entity.pdbx_description
1 polymer ?
#
loop_
_entity_poly.entity_id
_entity_poly.type
_entity_poly.pdbx_seq_one_letter_code
_entity_poly.pdbx_strand_id
1 'polypeptide(L)'
;MRRLLDALYNGAAALAALFMAALLGMVLLSIASRQLHFHVPGTDAYAGYLMAGAGFLALAHTLKRGEHIRVTLLLNALRGGGRKALEIWALGAASFLTLLFAFYSARLAWQSHVFNDISTGSDATPLWIPQLGMAIGTAVLAIAFIDELVLELRGCRTPPNPEEALRNE
;
A
#
# COMPACT_ATOMS: atom_id res chain seq x y z
N MET A 1 14.43 -2.90 17.31
CA MET A 1 13.20 -3.25 16.56
C MET A 1 12.66 -2.07 15.78
N ARG A 2 12.47 -0.86 16.35
CA ARG A 2 11.95 0.32 15.60
C ARG A 2 12.76 0.65 14.35
N ARG A 3 14.09 0.71 14.42
CA ARG A 3 14.95 0.99 13.24
C ARG A 3 14.75 0.02 12.08
N LEU A 4 14.45 -1.26 12.35
CA LEU A 4 14.17 -2.26 11.30
C LEU A 4 12.81 -2.03 10.66
N LEU A 5 11.79 -1.70 11.45
CA LEU A 5 10.47 -1.36 10.92
C LEU A 5 10.50 -0.06 10.10
N ASP A 6 11.22 0.97 10.59
CA ASP A 6 11.40 2.22 9.86
C ASP A 6 12.16 1.99 8.53
N ALA A 7 13.18 1.13 8.54
CA ALA A 7 13.89 0.75 7.32
C ALA A 7 12.99 -0.01 6.34
N LEU A 8 12.12 -0.90 6.83
CA LEU A 8 11.14 -1.61 6.01
C LEU A 8 10.15 -0.65 5.35
N TYR A 9 9.56 0.29 6.11
CA TYR A 9 8.61 1.26 5.59
C TYR A 9 9.24 2.23 4.59
N ASN A 10 10.44 2.72 4.90
CA ASN A 10 11.18 3.59 3.99
C ASN A 10 11.65 2.85 2.73
N GLY A 11 12.05 1.59 2.85
CA GLY A 11 12.39 0.74 1.72
C GLY A 11 11.19 0.49 0.80
N ALA A 12 10.02 0.20 1.37
CA ALA A 12 8.78 0.06 0.61
C ALA A 12 8.39 1.37 -0.11
N ALA A 13 8.55 2.53 0.56
CA ALA A 13 8.30 3.83 -0.03
C ALA A 13 9.28 4.16 -1.17
N ALA A 14 10.57 3.86 -1.00
CA ALA A 14 11.57 4.06 -2.05
C ALA A 14 11.27 3.19 -3.28
N LEU A 15 10.84 1.93 -3.06
CA LEU A 15 10.43 1.03 -4.15
C LEU A 15 9.14 1.53 -4.82
N ALA A 16 8.18 2.06 -4.06
CA ALA A 16 6.97 2.69 -4.61
C ALA A 16 7.32 3.89 -5.49
N ALA A 17 8.25 4.75 -5.05
CA ALA A 17 8.72 5.89 -5.83
C ALA A 17 9.42 5.44 -7.14
N LEU A 18 10.22 4.38 -7.08
CA LEU A 18 10.84 3.80 -8.27
C LEU A 18 9.78 3.28 -9.27
N PHE A 19 8.73 2.60 -8.77
CA PHE A 19 7.63 2.13 -9.61
C PHE A 19 6.85 3.29 -10.23
N MET A 20 6.65 4.39 -9.51
CA MET A 20 6.04 5.61 -10.05
C MET A 20 6.90 6.25 -11.15
N ALA A 21 8.22 6.31 -10.98
CA ALA A 21 9.14 6.79 -12.01
C ALA A 21 9.12 5.87 -13.25
N ALA A 22 9.11 4.55 -13.04
CA ALA A 22 8.99 3.57 -14.11
C ALA A 22 7.63 3.66 -14.84
N LEU A 23 6.53 3.89 -14.08
CA LEU A 23 5.20 4.14 -14.64
C LEU A 23 5.22 5.36 -15.58
N LEU A 24 5.82 6.47 -15.14
CA LEU A 24 5.98 7.65 -15.99
C LEU A 24 6.74 7.30 -17.28
N GLY A 25 7.85 6.55 -17.17
CA GLY A 25 8.61 6.07 -18.33
C GLY A 25 7.77 5.24 -19.30
N MET A 26 6.96 4.30 -18.78
CA MET A 26 6.07 3.47 -19.60
C MET A 26 4.98 4.28 -20.30
N VAL A 27 4.39 5.27 -19.62
CA VAL A 27 3.39 6.17 -20.23
C VAL A 27 4.03 7.03 -21.33
N LEU A 28 5.20 7.60 -21.08
CA LEU A 28 5.92 8.37 -22.09
C LEU A 28 6.31 7.51 -23.28
N LEU A 29 6.75 6.27 -23.05
CA LEU A 29 7.05 5.31 -24.11
C LEU A 29 5.80 4.98 -24.93
N SER A 30 4.65 4.77 -24.29
CA SER A 30 3.37 4.51 -24.97
C SER A 30 2.97 5.69 -25.87
N ILE A 31 3.12 6.93 -25.37
CA ILE A 31 2.86 8.13 -26.17
C ILE A 31 3.83 8.26 -27.35
N ALA A 32 5.14 8.11 -27.09
CA ALA A 32 6.16 8.20 -28.13
C ALA A 32 5.97 7.15 -29.22
N SER A 33 5.62 5.92 -28.84
CA SER A 33 5.38 4.82 -29.78
C SER A 33 4.24 5.13 -30.76
N ARG A 34 3.18 5.76 -30.26
CA ARG A 34 2.05 6.18 -31.09
C ARG A 34 2.41 7.32 -32.04
N GLN A 35 3.18 8.31 -31.56
CA GLN A 35 3.61 9.46 -32.38
C GLN A 35 4.62 9.06 -33.48
N LEU A 36 5.53 8.16 -33.15
CA LEU A 36 6.59 7.70 -34.05
C LEU A 36 6.21 6.47 -34.88
N HIS A 37 4.96 6.03 -34.79
CA HIS A 37 4.39 4.91 -35.54
C HIS A 37 5.16 3.58 -35.37
N PHE A 38 5.80 3.35 -34.22
CA PHE A 38 6.35 2.04 -33.87
C PHE A 38 5.51 1.37 -32.80
N HIS A 39 5.34 0.07 -32.90
CA HIS A 39 4.48 -0.66 -31.95
C HIS A 39 5.32 -1.29 -30.84
N VAL A 40 5.01 -0.94 -29.58
CA VAL A 40 5.54 -1.61 -28.37
C VAL A 40 4.38 -2.32 -27.68
N PRO A 41 4.30 -3.66 -27.77
CA PRO A 41 3.20 -4.39 -27.17
C PRO A 41 3.28 -4.36 -25.63
N GLY A 42 2.13 -4.33 -24.96
CA GLY A 42 2.06 -4.50 -23.50
C GLY A 42 2.35 -3.26 -22.66
N THR A 43 2.64 -2.10 -23.24
CA THR A 43 2.95 -0.87 -22.46
C THR A 43 1.86 -0.50 -21.47
N ASP A 44 0.61 -0.66 -21.85
CA ASP A 44 -0.54 -0.33 -20.99
C ASP A 44 -0.68 -1.34 -19.83
N ALA A 45 -0.40 -2.62 -20.07
CA ALA A 45 -0.40 -3.65 -19.03
C ALA A 45 0.71 -3.43 -18.01
N TYR A 46 1.95 -3.17 -18.47
CA TYR A 46 3.07 -2.86 -17.58
C TYR A 46 2.85 -1.57 -16.77
N ALA A 47 2.27 -0.54 -17.38
CA ALA A 47 1.87 0.67 -16.65
C ALA A 47 0.87 0.34 -15.54
N GLY A 48 -0.12 -0.50 -15.79
CA GLY A 48 -1.07 -0.97 -14.79
C GLY A 48 -0.40 -1.74 -13.64
N TYR A 49 0.54 -2.63 -13.95
CA TYR A 49 1.29 -3.39 -12.93
C TYR A 49 2.16 -2.49 -12.05
N LEU A 50 2.85 -1.53 -12.64
CA LEU A 50 3.67 -0.55 -11.92
C LEU A 50 2.81 0.35 -11.05
N MET A 51 1.66 0.80 -11.54
CA MET A 51 0.70 1.60 -10.77
C MET A 51 0.18 0.84 -9.56
N ALA A 52 -0.25 -0.41 -9.76
CA ALA A 52 -0.72 -1.25 -8.65
C ALA A 52 0.38 -1.49 -7.62
N GLY A 53 1.59 -1.87 -8.06
CA GLY A 53 2.73 -2.10 -7.17
C GLY A 53 3.10 -0.85 -6.38
N ALA A 54 3.18 0.32 -7.03
CA ALA A 54 3.45 1.60 -6.35
C ALA A 54 2.40 1.91 -5.29
N GLY A 55 1.11 1.75 -5.63
CA GLY A 55 0.00 2.00 -4.71
C GLY A 55 0.08 1.14 -3.45
N PHE A 56 0.21 -0.17 -3.61
CA PHE A 56 0.27 -1.08 -2.47
C PHE A 56 1.52 -0.91 -1.61
N LEU A 57 2.69 -0.66 -2.20
CA LEU A 57 3.94 -0.46 -1.47
C LEU A 57 3.95 0.86 -0.69
N ALA A 58 3.26 1.91 -1.16
CA ALA A 58 3.18 3.20 -0.48
C ALA A 58 2.32 3.18 0.78
N LEU A 59 1.31 2.27 0.88
CA LEU A 59 0.28 2.29 1.93
C LEU A 59 0.84 2.28 3.35
N ALA A 60 1.87 1.48 3.62
CA ALA A 60 2.44 1.38 4.96
C ALA A 60 3.17 2.66 5.38
N HIS A 61 3.84 3.31 4.44
CA HIS A 61 4.55 4.57 4.69
C HIS A 61 3.57 5.72 4.96
N THR A 62 2.51 5.84 4.15
CA THR A 62 1.45 6.84 4.35
C THR A 62 0.70 6.63 5.67
N LEU A 63 0.50 5.36 6.08
CA LEU A 63 -0.07 5.07 7.38
C LEU A 63 0.81 5.60 8.52
N LYS A 64 2.13 5.38 8.46
CA LYS A 64 3.08 5.84 9.47
C LYS A 64 3.21 7.35 9.55
N ARG A 65 3.06 8.05 8.43
CA ARG A 65 3.04 9.52 8.38
C ARG A 65 1.73 10.13 8.87
N GLY A 66 0.70 9.31 9.13
CA GLY A 66 -0.60 9.81 9.55
C GLY A 66 -1.41 10.46 8.43
N GLU A 67 -1.00 10.26 7.18
CA GLU A 67 -1.66 10.81 5.97
C GLU A 67 -2.97 10.08 5.62
N HIS A 68 -3.31 9.02 6.37
CA HIS A 68 -4.62 8.37 6.22
C HIS A 68 -5.71 9.26 6.81
N ILE A 69 -6.75 9.50 6.03
CA ILE A 69 -7.93 10.26 6.45
C ILE A 69 -8.55 9.58 7.68
N ARG A 70 -8.51 10.26 8.81
CA ARG A 70 -9.15 9.82 10.06
C ARG A 70 -10.42 10.61 10.23
N VAL A 71 -11.49 9.95 10.63
CA VAL A 71 -12.73 10.64 11.00
C VAL A 71 -12.53 11.32 12.36
N THR A 72 -11.79 12.43 12.34
CA THR A 72 -11.44 13.23 13.54
C THR A 72 -12.68 13.79 14.22
N LEU A 73 -13.73 14.11 13.45
CA LEU A 73 -15.02 14.58 13.95
C LEU A 73 -15.65 13.60 14.95
N LEU A 74 -15.67 12.30 14.62
CA LEU A 74 -16.23 11.27 15.51
C LEU A 74 -15.36 11.07 16.76
N LEU A 75 -14.04 11.08 16.58
CA LEU A 75 -13.08 10.94 17.68
C LEU A 75 -13.11 12.14 18.63
N ASN A 76 -13.34 13.35 18.11
CA ASN A 76 -13.43 14.57 18.89
C ASN A 76 -14.77 14.71 19.65
N ALA A 77 -15.84 14.05 19.16
CA ALA A 77 -17.12 14.00 19.87
C ALA A 77 -17.07 13.10 21.12
N LEU A 78 -16.14 12.16 21.17
CA LEU A 78 -15.95 11.24 22.29
C LEU A 78 -14.84 11.74 23.23
N ARG A 79 -15.14 11.76 24.55
CA ARG A 79 -14.19 12.16 25.59
C ARG A 79 -13.80 10.97 26.47
N GLY A 80 -12.57 10.94 26.95
CA GLY A 80 -12.10 9.96 27.93
C GLY A 80 -11.97 8.52 27.38
N GLY A 81 -12.47 7.54 28.15
CA GLY A 81 -12.31 6.12 27.83
C GLY A 81 -12.97 5.64 26.53
N GLY A 82 -14.08 6.28 26.13
CA GLY A 82 -14.79 5.93 24.88
C GLY A 82 -13.96 6.20 23.63
N ARG A 83 -13.18 7.27 23.62
CA ARG A 83 -12.28 7.58 22.51
C ARG A 83 -11.21 6.49 22.34
N LYS A 84 -10.55 6.10 23.45
CA LYS A 84 -9.52 5.05 23.43
C LYS A 84 -10.09 3.70 23.00
N ALA A 85 -11.28 3.34 23.48
CA ALA A 85 -11.94 2.10 23.09
C ALA A 85 -12.24 2.07 21.58
N LEU A 86 -12.73 3.18 21.02
CA LEU A 86 -13.00 3.28 19.59
C LEU A 86 -11.72 3.21 18.75
N GLU A 87 -10.62 3.87 19.18
CA GLU A 87 -9.32 3.81 18.50
C GLU A 87 -8.76 2.39 18.49
N ILE A 88 -8.82 1.67 19.61
CA ILE A 88 -8.38 0.27 19.71
C ILE A 88 -9.24 -0.64 18.81
N TRP A 89 -10.56 -0.45 18.84
CA TRP A 89 -11.47 -1.22 18.00
C TRP A 89 -11.21 -0.98 16.51
N ALA A 90 -11.05 0.26 16.09
CA ALA A 90 -10.76 0.63 14.70
C ALA A 90 -9.41 0.06 14.22
N LEU A 91 -8.35 0.17 15.02
CA LEU A 91 -7.05 -0.41 14.72
C LEU A 91 -7.07 -1.93 14.71
N GLY A 92 -7.85 -2.55 15.62
CA GLY A 92 -8.04 -4.00 15.65
C GLY A 92 -8.76 -4.50 14.40
N ALA A 93 -9.85 -3.85 14.01
CA ALA A 93 -10.58 -4.16 12.78
C ALA A 93 -9.71 -3.96 11.53
N ALA A 94 -8.98 -2.85 11.45
CA ALA A 94 -8.05 -2.59 10.34
C ALA A 94 -6.93 -3.62 10.28
N SER A 95 -6.34 -4.01 11.42
CA SER A 95 -5.32 -5.06 11.49
C SER A 95 -5.85 -6.41 11.03
N PHE A 96 -7.06 -6.78 11.43
CA PHE A 96 -7.71 -8.01 11.00
C PHE A 96 -7.97 -8.02 9.49
N LEU A 97 -8.54 -6.95 8.95
CA LEU A 97 -8.85 -6.85 7.53
C LEU A 97 -7.57 -6.84 6.67
N THR A 98 -6.52 -6.15 7.10
CA THR A 98 -5.25 -6.12 6.36
C THR A 98 -4.50 -7.45 6.43
N LEU A 99 -4.58 -8.19 7.53
CA LEU A 99 -4.06 -9.56 7.63
C LEU A 99 -4.78 -10.51 6.69
N LEU A 100 -6.11 -10.43 6.67
CA LEU A 100 -6.93 -11.23 5.77
C LEU A 100 -6.62 -10.89 4.31
N PHE A 101 -6.47 -9.61 3.99
CA PHE A 101 -6.10 -9.17 2.66
C PHE A 101 -4.69 -9.64 2.26
N ALA A 102 -3.70 -9.53 3.14
CA ALA A 102 -2.35 -10.03 2.89
C ALA A 102 -2.34 -11.56 2.65
N PHE A 103 -3.11 -12.31 3.44
CA PHE A 103 -3.25 -13.75 3.25
C PHE A 103 -3.82 -14.11 1.88
N TYR A 104 -4.93 -13.47 1.49
CA TYR A 104 -5.54 -13.74 0.19
C TYR A 104 -4.70 -13.25 -0.99
N SER A 105 -3.98 -12.13 -0.85
CA SER A 105 -3.05 -11.63 -1.87
C SER A 105 -1.89 -12.60 -2.09
N ALA A 106 -1.30 -13.11 -1.01
CA ALA A 106 -0.24 -14.12 -1.10
C ALA A 106 -0.76 -15.44 -1.70
N ARG A 107 -1.96 -15.87 -1.30
CA ARG A 107 -2.62 -17.05 -1.86
C ARG A 107 -2.90 -16.88 -3.36
N LEU A 108 -3.36 -15.71 -3.78
CA LEU A 108 -3.62 -15.40 -5.20
C LEU A 108 -2.34 -15.51 -6.02
N ALA A 109 -1.25 -14.87 -5.56
CA ALA A 109 0.04 -14.94 -6.23
C ALA A 109 0.56 -16.39 -6.33
N TRP A 110 0.39 -17.18 -5.26
CA TRP A 110 0.74 -18.59 -5.25
C TRP A 110 -0.09 -19.42 -6.24
N GLN A 111 -1.41 -19.22 -6.28
CA GLN A 111 -2.30 -19.91 -7.20
C GLN A 111 -1.95 -19.55 -8.66
N SER A 112 -1.77 -18.27 -8.98
CA SER A 112 -1.36 -17.85 -10.33
C SER A 112 -0.02 -18.44 -10.75
N HIS A 113 0.91 -18.67 -9.81
CA HIS A 113 2.15 -19.37 -10.09
C HIS A 113 1.93 -20.86 -10.39
N VAL A 114 1.12 -21.54 -9.56
CA VAL A 114 0.87 -23.00 -9.70
C VAL A 114 0.09 -23.30 -10.98
N PHE A 115 -0.90 -22.47 -11.31
CA PHE A 115 -1.72 -22.66 -12.52
C PHE A 115 -1.10 -22.08 -13.79
N ASN A 116 0.08 -21.44 -13.68
CA ASN A 116 0.74 -20.75 -14.79
C ASN A 116 -0.18 -19.74 -15.47
N ASP A 117 -0.91 -18.95 -14.67
CA ASP A 117 -1.80 -17.92 -15.19
C ASP A 117 -0.99 -16.85 -15.95
N ILE A 118 -1.42 -16.57 -17.16
CA ILE A 118 -0.78 -15.60 -18.06
C ILE A 118 -1.76 -14.44 -18.30
N SER A 119 -1.22 -13.23 -18.40
CA SER A 119 -2.00 -12.05 -18.77
C SER A 119 -2.73 -12.27 -20.09
N THR A 120 -4.00 -11.88 -20.13
CA THR A 120 -4.83 -11.89 -21.36
C THR A 120 -4.50 -10.73 -22.29
N GLY A 121 -3.61 -9.83 -21.88
CA GLY A 121 -3.11 -8.72 -22.67
C GLY A 121 -2.08 -9.15 -23.73
N SER A 122 -1.58 -8.17 -24.49
CA SER A 122 -0.55 -8.37 -25.50
C SER A 122 0.86 -8.64 -24.92
N ASP A 123 1.02 -8.57 -23.61
CA ASP A 123 2.28 -8.73 -22.86
C ASP A 123 2.60 -10.19 -22.52
N ALA A 124 1.58 -11.06 -22.46
CA ALA A 124 1.69 -12.47 -22.07
C ALA A 124 2.51 -12.71 -20.78
N THR A 125 2.49 -11.74 -19.86
CA THR A 125 3.27 -11.78 -18.61
C THR A 125 2.64 -12.77 -17.64
N PRO A 126 3.42 -13.61 -16.92
CA PRO A 126 2.92 -14.44 -15.83
C PRO A 126 2.35 -13.55 -14.72
N LEU A 127 1.07 -13.73 -14.38
CA LEU A 127 0.33 -12.84 -13.47
C LEU A 127 0.85 -12.85 -12.03
N TRP A 128 1.51 -13.92 -11.59
CA TRP A 128 2.10 -13.99 -10.25
C TRP A 128 3.16 -12.89 -10.02
N ILE A 129 3.87 -12.44 -11.06
CA ILE A 129 4.92 -11.40 -10.95
C ILE A 129 4.34 -10.06 -10.49
N PRO A 130 3.36 -9.43 -11.18
CA PRO A 130 2.76 -8.19 -10.69
C PRO A 130 1.97 -8.36 -9.38
N GLN A 131 1.40 -9.54 -9.13
CA GLN A 131 0.69 -9.85 -7.89
C GLN A 131 1.62 -9.86 -6.66
N LEU A 132 2.94 -10.12 -6.82
CA LEU A 132 3.90 -10.00 -5.73
C LEU A 132 3.97 -8.57 -5.17
N GLY A 133 3.86 -7.55 -6.01
CA GLY A 133 3.81 -6.15 -5.55
C GLY A 133 2.66 -5.90 -4.57
N MET A 134 1.48 -6.42 -4.89
CA MET A 134 0.31 -6.38 -4.02
C MET A 134 0.52 -7.20 -2.74
N ALA A 135 1.02 -8.44 -2.86
CA ALA A 135 1.21 -9.33 -1.72
C ALA A 135 2.23 -8.77 -0.71
N ILE A 136 3.35 -8.24 -1.20
CA ILE A 136 4.38 -7.61 -0.36
C ILE A 136 3.84 -6.32 0.27
N GLY A 137 3.21 -5.44 -0.52
CA GLY A 137 2.67 -4.18 -0.04
C GLY A 137 1.61 -4.36 1.05
N THR A 138 0.68 -5.31 0.86
CA THR A 138 -0.35 -5.63 1.87
C THR A 138 0.23 -6.28 3.11
N ALA A 139 1.27 -7.12 2.99
CA ALA A 139 1.96 -7.70 4.14
C ALA A 139 2.67 -6.61 4.97
N VAL A 140 3.36 -5.67 4.33
CA VAL A 140 4.00 -4.54 5.01
C VAL A 140 2.96 -3.63 5.67
N LEU A 141 1.81 -3.42 5.02
CA LEU A 141 0.68 -2.68 5.60
C LEU A 141 0.11 -3.38 6.83
N ALA A 142 -0.07 -4.70 6.79
CA ALA A 142 -0.56 -5.47 7.94
C ALA A 142 0.41 -5.35 9.13
N ILE A 143 1.72 -5.43 8.89
CA ILE A 143 2.75 -5.21 9.91
C ILE A 143 2.62 -3.80 10.50
N ALA A 144 2.39 -2.78 9.66
CA ALA A 144 2.24 -1.40 10.11
C ALA A 144 1.00 -1.19 10.99
N PHE A 145 -0.15 -1.78 10.65
CA PHE A 145 -1.35 -1.71 11.49
C PHE A 145 -1.20 -2.44 12.82
N ILE A 146 -0.54 -3.60 12.82
CA ILE A 146 -0.24 -4.33 14.07
C ILE A 146 0.70 -3.51 14.96
N ASP A 147 1.73 -2.87 14.39
CA ASP A 147 2.64 -1.99 15.12
C ASP A 147 1.91 -0.79 15.73
N GLU A 148 1.01 -0.14 14.98
CA GLU A 148 0.16 0.95 15.50
C GLU A 148 -0.78 0.47 16.62
N LEU A 149 -1.40 -0.71 16.47
CA LEU A 149 -2.25 -1.30 17.49
C LEU A 149 -1.48 -1.57 18.79
N VAL A 150 -0.28 -2.15 18.68
CA VAL A 150 0.59 -2.42 19.84
C VAL A 150 1.01 -1.12 20.54
N LEU A 151 1.33 -0.07 19.77
CA LEU A 151 1.68 1.24 20.33
C LEU A 151 0.50 1.88 21.04
N GLU A 152 -0.71 1.77 20.50
CA GLU A 152 -1.94 2.28 21.13
C GLU A 152 -2.24 1.54 22.43
N LEU A 153 -2.16 0.21 22.45
CA LEU A 153 -2.37 -0.60 23.64
C LEU A 153 -1.36 -0.27 24.76
N ARG A 154 -0.11 0.05 24.39
CA ARG A 154 0.94 0.45 25.33
C ARG A 154 0.85 1.92 25.77
N GLY A 155 -0.05 2.70 25.18
CA GLY A 155 -0.17 4.15 25.45
C GLY A 155 1.04 4.97 24.99
N CYS A 156 1.84 4.44 24.07
CA CYS A 156 3.06 5.07 23.55
C CYS A 156 2.86 5.67 22.16
N ARG A 157 1.62 5.76 21.69
CA ARG A 157 1.32 6.34 20.37
C ARG A 157 1.46 7.85 20.45
N THR A 158 2.30 8.43 19.60
CA THR A 158 2.36 9.87 19.39
C THR A 158 1.14 10.31 18.59
N PRO A 159 0.32 11.25 19.09
CA PRO A 159 -0.76 11.80 18.26
C PRO A 159 -0.16 12.47 17.02
N PRO A 160 -0.83 12.38 15.86
CA PRO A 160 -0.42 13.11 14.67
C PRO A 160 -0.36 14.60 14.97
N ASN A 161 0.63 15.28 14.37
CA ASN A 161 0.86 16.70 14.57
C ASN A 161 -0.41 17.48 14.13
N PRO A 162 -1.02 18.32 15.01
CA PRO A 162 -2.24 19.06 14.67
C PRO A 162 -2.07 19.96 13.44
N GLU A 163 -0.86 20.43 13.15
CA GLU A 163 -0.56 21.27 11.98
C GLU A 163 -0.59 20.47 10.66
N GLU A 164 -0.28 19.17 10.70
CA GLU A 164 -0.39 18.29 9.52
C GLU A 164 -1.85 17.92 9.25
N ALA A 165 -2.68 17.80 10.29
CA ALA A 165 -4.10 17.55 10.14
C ALA A 165 -4.82 18.70 9.43
N LEU A 166 -4.49 19.96 9.76
CA LEU A 166 -5.04 21.17 9.15
C LEU A 166 -4.58 21.40 7.69
N ARG A 167 -3.48 20.77 7.28
CA ARG A 167 -2.94 20.90 5.92
C ARG A 167 -3.62 19.95 4.92
N ASN A 168 -4.33 18.95 5.42
CA ASN A 168 -5.00 17.92 4.62
C ASN A 168 -6.53 18.09 4.59
N GLU A 169 -7.07 19.15 5.22
CA GLU A 169 -8.45 19.62 5.10
C GLU A 169 -8.54 20.80 4.11
#